data_421dd668f76a8718f693e513a94acf32
#
_entry.id   421dd668f76a8718f693e513a94acf32
#
_cell.length_a   1.000
_cell.length_b   1.000
_cell.length_c   1.000
_cell.angle_alpha   90.00
_cell.angle_beta   90.00
_cell.angle_gamma   90.00
#
_symmetry.space_group_name_H-M   'P 1'
#
loop_
_entity.id
_entity.type
_entity.pdbx_description
1 polymer ?
#
loop_
_entity_poly.entity_id
_entity_poly.type
_entity_poly.pdbx_seq_one_letter_code
_entity_poly.pdbx_strand_id
1 'polypeptide(L)'
;YKTDVSESDQMGLTSVGYDPAGSIPTNLSTTLWNSYMQPGEYWDGNIISEDNDLFVTSGYFPLKAGQTERIAMAICLGNDQSDALRNKANAQTAYDFDYRFAKSPNPPNVTVVPGDGKVTLYWDNSAENSYDSFMDEIGGNPYDFEGYKIYRATDWEFNDAYKITDGDGNPTFFKPYEQNGQPARWDKIDGKTGWHHLDLNGAQFYLGDDTGLQHSYVDYNVVNGQTYYYAVVAYDFGGDETNNIMPSDSPMRIRLNSLTGDLEMGPNVVEALPTQPSSGYIPGHIEDDFIKHVSGTSSGNVFFEVINPAQIIDEQNYRITFTDTLLPRDPENMQSYDTLTTQFWYLENITTGDTLLKPEFLILDSLYTFEPFIDVGNGIWDEGEPLVDIDNDGVWDDAEQYEAGERHQHRRT
;
A
#
# COMPACT_ATOMS: atom_id res chain seq x y z
N TYR A 1 -14.54 0.18 19.08
CA TYR A 1 -15.93 -0.28 18.94
C TYR A 1 -15.92 -1.41 17.93
N LYS A 2 -16.11 -2.67 18.39
CA LYS A 2 -16.38 -3.75 17.45
C LYS A 2 -17.79 -3.57 16.93
N THR A 3 -17.96 -3.58 15.63
CA THR A 3 -19.25 -3.77 14.99
C THR A 3 -19.79 -5.11 15.45
N ASP A 4 -21.07 -5.17 15.62
CA ASP A 4 -21.76 -6.42 15.87
C ASP A 4 -21.70 -7.26 14.60
N VAL A 5 -20.88 -8.30 14.61
CA VAL A 5 -20.67 -9.22 13.46
C VAL A 5 -21.61 -10.41 13.47
N SER A 6 -22.52 -10.49 14.44
CA SER A 6 -23.49 -11.57 14.50
C SER A 6 -24.73 -11.21 13.69
N GLU A 7 -24.97 -11.87 12.58
CA GLU A 7 -26.21 -11.70 11.82
C GLU A 7 -27.47 -11.96 12.64
N SER A 8 -27.35 -12.70 13.77
CA SER A 8 -28.50 -13.09 14.58
C SER A 8 -29.08 -11.95 15.43
N ASP A 9 -28.34 -10.89 15.68
CA ASP A 9 -28.76 -9.71 16.45
C ASP A 9 -28.67 -8.40 15.68
N GLN A 10 -28.26 -8.42 14.41
CA GLN A 10 -28.41 -7.27 13.51
C GLN A 10 -29.88 -7.00 13.21
N MET A 11 -30.30 -5.79 13.45
CA MET A 11 -31.64 -5.35 13.14
C MET A 11 -31.65 -4.67 11.75
N GLY A 12 -32.09 -5.39 10.74
CA GLY A 12 -32.26 -4.88 9.40
C GLY A 12 -33.47 -3.94 9.25
N LEU A 13 -33.93 -3.76 8.02
CA LEU A 13 -35.15 -2.98 7.75
C LEU A 13 -36.38 -3.70 8.33
N THR A 14 -37.15 -2.97 9.11
CA THR A 14 -38.39 -3.49 9.75
C THR A 14 -39.65 -3.02 9.06
N SER A 15 -39.59 -1.91 8.30
CA SER A 15 -40.65 -1.51 7.39
C SER A 15 -40.14 -0.70 6.21
N VAL A 16 -40.87 -0.69 5.12
CA VAL A 16 -40.64 0.14 3.95
C VAL A 16 -41.99 0.74 3.51
N GLY A 17 -42.06 2.07 3.55
CA GLY A 17 -43.23 2.82 3.11
C GLY A 17 -42.91 3.68 1.89
N TYR A 18 -43.92 3.89 1.05
CA TYR A 18 -43.84 4.74 -0.12
C TYR A 18 -45.05 5.65 -0.19
N ASP A 19 -44.82 6.87 -0.57
CA ASP A 19 -45.90 7.83 -0.83
C ASP A 19 -45.51 8.82 -1.94
N PRO A 20 -46.43 9.24 -2.83
CA PRO A 20 -46.17 10.33 -3.77
C PRO A 20 -45.82 11.63 -3.04
N ALA A 21 -44.80 12.33 -3.52
CA ALA A 21 -44.26 13.52 -2.88
C ALA A 21 -45.34 14.57 -2.59
N GLY A 22 -45.34 15.07 -1.38
CA GLY A 22 -46.28 16.08 -0.90
C GLY A 22 -47.61 15.52 -0.39
N SER A 23 -47.83 14.20 -0.44
CA SER A 23 -49.03 13.58 0.13
C SER A 23 -48.92 13.38 1.64
N ILE A 24 -47.73 13.35 2.20
CA ILE A 24 -47.51 13.21 3.62
C ILE A 24 -47.59 14.55 4.30
N PRO A 25 -48.52 14.70 5.26
CA PRO A 25 -48.62 15.92 6.03
C PRO A 25 -47.39 16.12 6.92
N THR A 26 -46.66 17.22 6.74
CA THR A 26 -45.38 17.53 7.41
C THR A 26 -45.48 17.68 8.95
N ASN A 27 -46.66 17.65 9.51
CA ASN A 27 -46.92 17.86 10.97
C ASN A 27 -47.42 16.62 11.71
N LEU A 28 -47.35 15.43 11.11
CA LEU A 28 -48.02 14.24 11.64
C LEU A 28 -47.07 13.11 12.00
N SER A 29 -46.31 13.34 13.08
CA SER A 29 -45.53 12.26 13.71
C SER A 29 -46.36 11.00 14.00
N THR A 30 -47.63 11.19 14.41
CA THR A 30 -48.56 10.09 14.71
C THR A 30 -48.93 9.26 13.46
N THR A 31 -49.13 9.92 12.30
CA THR A 31 -49.41 9.21 11.05
C THR A 31 -48.21 8.45 10.54
N LEU A 32 -47.02 9.07 10.62
CA LEU A 32 -45.78 8.39 10.26
C LEU A 32 -45.58 7.13 11.10
N TRP A 33 -45.68 7.24 12.43
CA TRP A 33 -45.56 6.11 13.34
C TRP A 33 -46.59 5.00 13.12
N ASN A 34 -47.86 5.36 12.87
CA ASN A 34 -48.93 4.38 12.80
C ASN A 34 -49.18 3.81 11.41
N SER A 35 -48.64 4.42 10.34
CA SER A 35 -48.91 4.00 8.98
C SER A 35 -47.68 3.59 8.19
N TYR A 36 -46.55 4.27 8.40
CA TYR A 36 -45.36 4.04 7.56
C TYR A 36 -44.19 3.37 8.32
N MET A 37 -44.19 3.46 9.64
CA MET A 37 -43.06 3.01 10.45
C MET A 37 -43.39 1.79 11.34
N GLN A 38 -44.53 1.12 11.10
CA GLN A 38 -44.88 -0.08 11.84
C GLN A 38 -44.05 -1.28 11.34
N PRO A 39 -43.40 -2.03 12.25
CA PRO A 39 -42.69 -3.25 11.87
C PRO A 39 -43.60 -4.25 11.18
N GLY A 40 -43.12 -4.81 10.08
CA GLY A 40 -43.86 -5.79 9.26
C GLY A 40 -44.64 -5.18 8.10
N GLU A 41 -44.70 -3.88 7.98
CA GLU A 41 -45.34 -3.20 6.87
C GLU A 41 -44.32 -2.94 5.76
N TYR A 42 -44.44 -3.70 4.67
CA TYR A 42 -43.56 -3.56 3.49
C TYR A 42 -44.40 -3.23 2.27
N TRP A 43 -44.12 -2.06 1.70
CA TRP A 43 -44.75 -1.67 0.46
C TRP A 43 -44.25 -2.55 -0.69
N ASP A 44 -45.19 -3.12 -1.47
CA ASP A 44 -44.91 -4.05 -2.56
C ASP A 44 -45.44 -3.55 -3.92
N GLY A 45 -45.87 -2.28 -3.99
CA GLY A 45 -46.40 -1.67 -5.20
C GLY A 45 -45.36 -1.21 -6.20
N ASN A 46 -45.80 -0.80 -7.39
CA ASN A 46 -44.94 -0.21 -8.39
C ASN A 46 -44.68 1.27 -8.11
N ILE A 47 -43.43 1.69 -8.23
CA ILE A 47 -43.07 3.12 -8.18
C ILE A 47 -43.56 3.76 -9.48
N ILE A 48 -44.42 4.75 -9.39
CA ILE A 48 -44.83 5.59 -10.51
C ILE A 48 -43.72 6.63 -10.69
N SER A 49 -43.32 6.94 -11.91
CA SER A 49 -42.16 7.78 -12.26
C SER A 49 -42.36 9.27 -11.97
N GLU A 50 -42.75 9.60 -10.77
CA GLU A 50 -42.90 10.97 -10.26
C GLU A 50 -42.02 11.16 -9.03
N ASP A 51 -42.01 12.35 -8.51
CA ASP A 51 -41.30 12.66 -7.25
C ASP A 51 -41.97 11.87 -6.11
N ASN A 52 -41.19 11.11 -5.34
CA ASN A 52 -41.69 10.16 -4.35
C ASN A 52 -40.93 10.29 -3.02
N ASP A 53 -41.67 10.14 -1.92
CA ASP A 53 -41.10 9.99 -0.59
C ASP A 53 -40.99 8.51 -0.23
N LEU A 54 -39.77 8.07 0.12
CA LEU A 54 -39.50 6.71 0.56
C LEU A 54 -39.16 6.70 2.05
N PHE A 55 -39.88 5.89 2.81
CA PHE A 55 -39.65 5.66 4.23
C PHE A 55 -39.02 4.29 4.44
N VAL A 56 -37.85 4.26 5.03
CA VAL A 56 -37.18 3.03 5.44
C VAL A 56 -36.94 3.09 6.93
N THR A 57 -37.37 2.08 7.66
CA THR A 57 -37.27 2.05 9.11
C THR A 57 -36.56 0.81 9.62
N SER A 58 -35.81 0.99 10.69
CA SER A 58 -35.19 -0.09 11.47
C SER A 58 -35.62 0.10 12.93
N GLY A 59 -36.19 -0.88 13.52
CA GLY A 59 -36.69 -0.78 14.91
C GLY A 59 -37.93 -1.66 15.11
N TYR A 60 -38.51 -1.77 16.33
CA TYR A 60 -38.11 -1.02 17.54
C TYR A 60 -36.95 -1.69 18.27
N PHE A 61 -36.04 -0.92 18.83
CA PHE A 61 -35.01 -1.44 19.72
C PHE A 61 -35.02 -0.66 21.05
N PRO A 62 -34.75 -1.31 22.19
CA PRO A 62 -34.70 -0.64 23.45
C PRO A 62 -33.39 0.15 23.63
N LEU A 63 -33.50 1.42 23.99
CA LEU A 63 -32.35 2.28 24.32
C LEU A 63 -32.44 2.72 25.76
N LYS A 64 -31.54 2.23 26.61
CA LYS A 64 -31.50 2.62 28.04
C LYS A 64 -30.86 3.99 28.20
N ALA A 65 -31.18 4.68 29.28
CA ALA A 65 -30.56 5.96 29.61
C ALA A 65 -29.03 5.85 29.69
N GLY A 66 -28.32 6.68 28.91
CA GLY A 66 -26.86 6.66 28.80
C GLY A 66 -26.30 5.64 27.81
N GLN A 67 -27.11 4.78 27.20
CA GLN A 67 -26.72 3.89 26.14
C GLN A 67 -26.71 4.64 24.81
N THR A 68 -25.74 4.27 23.93
CA THR A 68 -25.63 4.76 22.56
C THR A 68 -25.61 3.55 21.62
N GLU A 69 -26.39 3.63 20.56
CA GLU A 69 -26.38 2.63 19.49
C GLU A 69 -25.89 3.26 18.19
N ARG A 70 -25.20 2.47 17.37
CA ARG A 70 -24.70 2.89 16.07
C ARG A 70 -25.68 2.45 14.98
N ILE A 71 -26.05 3.37 14.13
CA ILE A 71 -26.90 3.11 12.97
C ILE A 71 -26.06 3.38 11.72
N ALA A 72 -26.03 2.42 10.81
CA ALA A 72 -25.43 2.57 9.49
C ALA A 72 -26.50 2.45 8.42
N MET A 73 -26.42 3.28 7.39
CA MET A 73 -27.31 3.26 6.24
C MET A 73 -26.46 3.34 4.97
N ALA A 74 -26.73 2.45 4.01
CA ALA A 74 -26.11 2.47 2.70
C ALA A 74 -27.13 2.78 1.62
N ILE A 75 -26.78 3.66 0.69
CA ILE A 75 -27.53 3.89 -0.56
C ILE A 75 -26.76 3.21 -1.68
N CYS A 76 -27.31 2.15 -2.24
CA CYS A 76 -26.66 1.38 -3.29
C CYS A 76 -27.31 1.72 -4.63
N LEU A 77 -26.50 2.26 -5.53
CA LEU A 77 -26.88 2.57 -6.91
C LEU A 77 -26.35 1.48 -7.83
N GLY A 78 -27.00 1.30 -8.98
CA GLY A 78 -26.57 0.35 -10.01
C GLY A 78 -27.19 0.69 -11.36
N ASN A 79 -26.56 0.23 -12.45
CA ASN A 79 -27.07 0.40 -13.80
C ASN A 79 -28.34 -0.43 -14.04
N ASP A 80 -28.48 -1.52 -13.30
CA ASP A 80 -29.65 -2.39 -13.25
C ASP A 80 -29.84 -2.97 -11.85
N GLN A 81 -30.89 -3.80 -11.68
CA GLN A 81 -31.19 -4.44 -10.40
C GLN A 81 -30.07 -5.38 -9.93
N SER A 82 -29.44 -6.12 -10.85
CA SER A 82 -28.37 -7.07 -10.52
C SER A 82 -27.15 -6.35 -10.00
N ASP A 83 -26.79 -5.25 -10.65
CA ASP A 83 -25.68 -4.37 -10.24
C ASP A 83 -25.93 -3.72 -8.87
N ALA A 84 -27.14 -3.18 -8.65
CA ALA A 84 -27.52 -2.62 -7.37
C ALA A 84 -27.47 -3.65 -6.23
N LEU A 85 -27.89 -4.90 -6.48
CA LEU A 85 -27.83 -6.00 -5.50
C LEU A 85 -26.37 -6.41 -5.21
N ARG A 86 -25.49 -6.42 -6.21
CA ARG A 86 -24.05 -6.65 -6.02
C ARG A 86 -23.44 -5.56 -5.16
N ASN A 87 -23.75 -4.29 -5.44
CA ASN A 87 -23.26 -3.16 -4.67
C ASN A 87 -23.80 -3.17 -3.22
N LYS A 88 -25.03 -3.64 -3.01
CA LYS A 88 -25.57 -3.90 -1.67
C LYS A 88 -24.77 -4.97 -0.92
N ALA A 89 -24.42 -6.08 -1.59
CA ALA A 89 -23.62 -7.14 -0.99
C ALA A 89 -22.24 -6.62 -0.58
N ASN A 90 -21.57 -5.83 -1.44
CA ASN A 90 -20.30 -5.19 -1.14
C ASN A 90 -20.40 -4.23 0.05
N ALA A 91 -21.46 -3.43 0.14
CA ALA A 91 -21.71 -2.53 1.26
C ALA A 91 -21.94 -3.30 2.58
N GLN A 92 -22.63 -4.46 2.52
CA GLN A 92 -22.79 -5.33 3.69
C GLN A 92 -21.45 -5.91 4.14
N THR A 93 -20.65 -6.43 3.21
CA THR A 93 -19.31 -6.91 3.50
C THR A 93 -18.44 -5.84 4.16
N ALA A 94 -18.45 -4.62 3.62
CA ALA A 94 -17.73 -3.50 4.22
C ALA A 94 -18.18 -3.18 5.65
N TYR A 95 -19.48 -3.27 5.92
CA TYR A 95 -20.03 -3.09 7.26
C TYR A 95 -19.60 -4.21 8.22
N ASP A 96 -19.66 -5.46 7.78
CA ASP A 96 -19.34 -6.64 8.58
C ASP A 96 -17.86 -6.65 9.01
N PHE A 97 -16.99 -6.08 8.17
CA PHE A 97 -15.57 -5.87 8.47
C PHE A 97 -15.25 -4.52 9.13
N ASP A 98 -16.23 -3.82 9.70
CA ASP A 98 -16.08 -2.52 10.36
C ASP A 98 -15.42 -1.44 9.48
N TYR A 99 -15.75 -1.46 8.17
CA TYR A 99 -15.18 -0.57 7.15
C TYR A 99 -13.67 -0.68 7.00
N ARG A 100 -13.10 -1.83 7.34
CA ARG A 100 -11.71 -2.16 7.05
C ARG A 100 -11.63 -2.88 5.72
N PHE A 101 -10.57 -2.62 4.99
CA PHE A 101 -10.35 -3.16 3.66
C PHE A 101 -8.91 -3.67 3.55
N ALA A 102 -8.70 -4.63 2.67
CA ALA A 102 -7.37 -5.05 2.28
C ALA A 102 -6.54 -3.84 1.83
N LYS A 103 -5.30 -3.80 2.25
CA LYS A 103 -4.36 -2.72 1.98
C LYS A 103 -3.44 -3.14 0.85
N SER A 104 -3.40 -2.36 -0.22
CA SER A 104 -2.39 -2.56 -1.25
C SER A 104 -0.96 -2.43 -0.70
N PRO A 105 0.04 -3.04 -1.36
CA PRO A 105 1.43 -2.90 -0.95
C PRO A 105 1.88 -1.44 -0.89
N ASN A 106 2.89 -1.16 -0.09
CA ASN A 106 3.49 0.15 -0.05
C ASN A 106 4.07 0.50 -1.44
N PRO A 107 3.95 1.75 -1.90
CA PRO A 107 4.57 2.14 -3.16
C PRO A 107 6.09 2.13 -3.01
N PRO A 108 6.86 1.55 -3.98
CA PRO A 108 8.31 1.59 -3.95
C PRO A 108 8.84 3.00 -4.20
N ASN A 109 10.07 3.28 -3.75
CA ASN A 109 10.74 4.53 -4.09
C ASN A 109 11.46 4.39 -5.44
N VAL A 110 11.11 5.25 -6.39
CA VAL A 110 11.63 5.17 -7.76
C VAL A 110 12.66 6.25 -8.02
N THR A 111 13.78 5.86 -8.60
CA THR A 111 14.79 6.76 -9.16
C THR A 111 14.78 6.65 -10.68
N VAL A 112 14.72 7.79 -11.37
CA VAL A 112 14.74 7.85 -12.82
C VAL A 112 16.05 8.45 -13.33
N VAL A 113 16.61 7.84 -14.37
CA VAL A 113 17.81 8.35 -15.07
C VAL A 113 17.49 8.48 -16.54
N PRO A 114 17.14 9.68 -17.03
CA PRO A 114 16.96 9.95 -18.42
C PRO A 114 18.31 9.95 -19.16
N GLY A 115 18.32 9.38 -20.37
CA GLY A 115 19.52 9.31 -21.22
C GLY A 115 19.22 9.61 -22.66
N ASP A 116 20.20 9.43 -23.56
CA ASP A 116 20.03 9.60 -25.00
C ASP A 116 19.24 8.42 -25.58
N GLY A 117 18.00 8.68 -26.01
CA GLY A 117 17.09 7.66 -26.54
C GLY A 117 16.71 6.56 -25.56
N LYS A 118 16.85 6.77 -24.27
CA LYS A 118 16.45 5.82 -23.24
C LYS A 118 16.06 6.51 -21.93
N VAL A 119 15.28 5.79 -21.13
CA VAL A 119 15.01 6.11 -19.72
C VAL A 119 15.27 4.87 -18.88
N THR A 120 16.07 5.01 -17.83
CA THR A 120 16.32 3.92 -16.88
C THR A 120 15.58 4.22 -15.58
N LEU A 121 14.85 3.24 -15.09
CA LEU A 121 14.15 3.27 -13.81
C LEU A 121 14.80 2.30 -12.85
N TYR A 122 14.92 2.69 -11.60
CA TYR A 122 15.34 1.85 -10.48
C TYR A 122 14.36 2.04 -9.34
N TRP A 123 14.07 0.98 -8.60
CA TRP A 123 13.21 1.06 -7.41
C TRP A 123 13.70 0.15 -6.31
N ASP A 124 13.37 0.51 -5.09
CA ASP A 124 13.73 -0.25 -3.90
C ASP A 124 12.77 -1.44 -3.67
N ASN A 125 13.06 -2.21 -2.62
CA ASN A 125 12.28 -3.38 -2.22
C ASN A 125 11.30 -3.08 -1.06
N SER A 126 11.02 -1.82 -0.77
CA SER A 126 10.17 -1.43 0.37
C SER A 126 8.75 -2.00 0.29
N ALA A 127 8.26 -2.28 -0.93
CA ALA A 127 6.96 -2.91 -1.13
C ALA A 127 6.91 -4.40 -0.73
N GLU A 128 8.03 -5.12 -0.79
CA GLU A 128 8.07 -6.58 -0.65
C GLU A 128 7.75 -7.06 0.76
N ASN A 129 7.95 -6.20 1.75
CA ASN A 129 7.67 -6.44 3.16
C ASN A 129 6.39 -5.73 3.63
N SER A 130 5.51 -5.36 2.71
CA SER A 130 4.24 -4.73 3.06
C SER A 130 3.37 -5.68 3.87
N TYR A 131 2.87 -5.18 4.99
CA TYR A 131 2.00 -5.94 5.89
C TYR A 131 0.56 -5.45 5.75
N ASP A 132 -0.36 -6.37 5.52
CA ASP A 132 -1.79 -6.11 5.51
C ASP A 132 -2.47 -6.72 6.75
N SER A 133 -2.78 -5.86 7.71
CA SER A 133 -3.45 -6.26 8.95
C SER A 133 -4.87 -6.79 8.73
N PHE A 134 -5.53 -6.41 7.63
CA PHE A 134 -6.84 -6.94 7.31
C PHE A 134 -6.75 -8.40 6.86
N MET A 135 -5.77 -8.72 6.01
CA MET A 135 -5.52 -10.10 5.58
C MET A 135 -5.18 -11.00 6.76
N ASP A 136 -4.38 -10.51 7.71
CA ASP A 136 -4.06 -11.25 8.94
C ASP A 136 -5.32 -11.54 9.77
N GLU A 137 -6.19 -10.57 9.94
CA GLU A 137 -7.42 -10.73 10.74
C GLU A 137 -8.41 -11.74 10.14
N ILE A 138 -8.52 -11.80 8.80
CA ILE A 138 -9.40 -12.75 8.12
C ILE A 138 -8.77 -14.15 7.95
N GLY A 139 -7.54 -14.35 8.45
CA GLY A 139 -6.80 -15.60 8.33
C GLY A 139 -6.19 -15.85 6.96
N GLY A 140 -6.00 -14.80 6.17
CA GLY A 140 -5.25 -14.79 4.92
C GLY A 140 -3.75 -14.66 5.14
N ASN A 141 -3.00 -14.44 4.06
CA ASN A 141 -1.57 -14.11 4.13
C ASN A 141 -1.38 -12.61 4.26
N PRO A 142 -0.89 -12.06 5.39
CA PRO A 142 -0.69 -10.61 5.55
C PRO A 142 0.48 -10.06 4.72
N TYR A 143 1.37 -10.91 4.21
CA TYR A 143 2.48 -10.57 3.32
C TYR A 143 2.18 -11.05 1.90
N ASP A 144 1.15 -10.50 1.31
CA ASP A 144 0.58 -10.92 0.05
C ASP A 144 1.14 -10.18 -1.18
N PHE A 145 2.19 -9.35 -0.99
CA PHE A 145 2.91 -8.75 -2.12
C PHE A 145 3.26 -9.80 -3.17
N GLU A 146 2.98 -9.50 -4.44
CA GLU A 146 3.17 -10.43 -5.55
C GLU A 146 4.21 -9.94 -6.55
N GLY A 147 4.22 -8.65 -6.88
CA GLY A 147 5.16 -8.17 -7.89
C GLY A 147 5.08 -6.68 -8.20
N TYR A 148 5.78 -6.31 -9.27
CA TYR A 148 5.86 -4.94 -9.78
C TYR A 148 5.34 -4.84 -11.20
N LYS A 149 4.75 -3.69 -11.53
CA LYS A 149 4.32 -3.29 -12.87
C LYS A 149 4.79 -1.87 -13.16
N ILE A 150 5.06 -1.59 -14.43
CA ILE A 150 5.32 -0.22 -14.88
C ILE A 150 4.17 0.26 -15.75
N TYR A 151 3.68 1.45 -15.43
CA TYR A 151 2.78 2.22 -16.28
C TYR A 151 3.54 3.39 -16.87
N ARG A 152 3.31 3.70 -18.14
CA ARG A 152 3.92 4.85 -18.83
C ARG A 152 2.87 5.67 -19.53
N ALA A 153 3.03 6.98 -19.45
CA ALA A 153 2.20 7.96 -20.14
C ALA A 153 3.05 9.13 -20.67
N THR A 154 2.48 9.93 -21.58
CA THR A 154 3.01 11.23 -21.98
C THR A 154 2.24 12.38 -21.34
N ASP A 155 1.22 12.05 -20.58
CA ASP A 155 0.36 12.95 -19.81
C ASP A 155 0.44 12.59 -18.33
N TRP A 156 0.59 13.59 -17.46
CA TRP A 156 0.78 13.40 -16.03
C TRP A 156 -0.45 12.76 -15.32
N GLU A 157 -1.64 12.83 -15.89
CA GLU A 157 -2.84 12.16 -15.40
C GLU A 157 -2.95 10.71 -15.87
N PHE A 158 -2.00 10.20 -16.64
CA PHE A 158 -2.02 8.87 -17.24
C PHE A 158 -3.28 8.60 -18.11
N ASN A 159 -3.81 9.64 -18.76
CA ASN A 159 -5.00 9.48 -19.62
C ASN A 159 -4.70 8.67 -20.88
N ASP A 160 -3.48 8.74 -21.38
CA ASP A 160 -3.00 8.00 -22.56
C ASP A 160 -2.41 6.64 -22.23
N ALA A 161 -2.36 6.24 -20.96
CA ALA A 161 -2.00 4.89 -20.55
C ALA A 161 -3.13 3.91 -20.90
N TYR A 162 -2.76 2.72 -21.36
CA TYR A 162 -3.73 1.68 -21.70
C TYR A 162 -4.46 1.18 -20.47
N LYS A 163 -5.78 1.00 -20.59
CA LYS A 163 -6.65 0.52 -19.54
C LYS A 163 -7.39 -0.72 -20.02
N ILE A 164 -7.56 -1.68 -19.10
CA ILE A 164 -8.44 -2.82 -19.27
C ILE A 164 -9.83 -2.36 -18.82
N THR A 165 -10.84 -2.61 -19.65
CA THR A 165 -12.24 -2.25 -19.36
C THR A 165 -13.04 -3.48 -18.98
N ASP A 166 -14.05 -3.26 -18.16
CA ASP A 166 -15.06 -4.27 -17.84
C ASP A 166 -16.03 -4.51 -19.05
N GLY A 167 -17.00 -5.40 -18.86
CA GLY A 167 -18.00 -5.73 -19.88
C GLY A 167 -18.90 -4.56 -20.30
N ASP A 168 -18.97 -3.50 -19.50
CA ASP A 168 -19.74 -2.28 -19.78
C ASP A 168 -18.87 -1.17 -20.39
N GLY A 169 -17.56 -1.41 -20.53
CA GLY A 169 -16.59 -0.47 -21.09
C GLY A 169 -15.99 0.52 -20.06
N ASN A 170 -16.22 0.31 -18.78
CA ASN A 170 -15.62 1.14 -17.74
C ASN A 170 -14.16 0.74 -17.50
N PRO A 171 -13.22 1.69 -17.35
CA PRO A 171 -11.84 1.40 -16.99
C PRO A 171 -11.77 0.72 -15.62
N THR A 172 -11.13 -0.45 -15.56
CA THR A 172 -11.02 -1.25 -14.33
C THR A 172 -9.58 -1.33 -13.84
N PHE A 173 -8.66 -1.71 -14.72
CA PHE A 173 -7.24 -1.85 -14.40
C PHE A 173 -6.39 -1.13 -15.44
N PHE A 174 -5.20 -0.66 -15.03
CA PHE A 174 -4.19 -0.26 -15.97
C PHE A 174 -3.50 -1.49 -16.58
N LYS A 175 -3.21 -1.42 -17.88
CA LYS A 175 -2.37 -2.41 -18.56
C LYS A 175 -0.91 -2.04 -18.35
N PRO A 176 -0.03 -2.97 -17.95
CA PRO A 176 1.41 -2.71 -17.90
C PRO A 176 1.93 -2.18 -19.23
N TYR A 177 2.89 -1.26 -19.18
CA TYR A 177 3.58 -0.81 -20.37
C TYR A 177 4.22 -1.99 -21.10
N GLU A 178 4.19 -1.97 -22.42
CA GLU A 178 4.78 -3.01 -23.26
C GLU A 178 5.91 -2.45 -24.10
N GLN A 179 7.07 -3.08 -24.04
CA GLN A 179 8.19 -2.79 -24.93
C GLN A 179 8.47 -4.03 -25.77
N ASN A 180 8.42 -3.89 -27.09
CA ASN A 180 8.62 -5.01 -28.04
C ASN A 180 7.69 -6.21 -27.79
N GLY A 181 6.47 -5.96 -27.34
CA GLY A 181 5.48 -7.00 -27.03
C GLY A 181 5.70 -7.71 -25.69
N GLN A 182 6.64 -7.25 -24.89
CA GLN A 182 6.87 -7.77 -23.53
C GLN A 182 6.31 -6.77 -22.52
N PRO A 183 5.42 -7.22 -21.62
CA PRO A 183 4.89 -6.36 -20.56
C PRO A 183 5.97 -6.08 -19.52
N ALA A 184 6.06 -4.83 -19.08
CA ALA A 184 6.91 -4.43 -17.96
C ALA A 184 6.26 -4.83 -16.65
N ARG A 185 6.36 -6.09 -16.29
CA ARG A 185 5.82 -6.73 -15.08
C ARG A 185 6.77 -7.84 -14.62
N TRP A 186 6.97 -7.95 -13.33
CA TRP A 186 7.80 -8.97 -12.68
C TRP A 186 7.11 -9.41 -11.39
N ASP A 187 6.95 -10.70 -11.24
CA ASP A 187 6.24 -11.36 -10.15
C ASP A 187 7.15 -12.36 -9.42
N LYS A 188 6.80 -12.65 -8.18
CA LYS A 188 7.49 -13.68 -7.39
C LYS A 188 7.45 -15.03 -8.11
N ILE A 189 8.47 -15.86 -7.84
CA ILE A 189 8.47 -17.27 -8.24
C ILE A 189 7.89 -18.09 -7.09
N ASP A 190 6.55 -18.14 -6.98
CA ASP A 190 5.85 -18.81 -5.89
C ASP A 190 4.67 -19.68 -6.35
N GLY A 191 4.48 -19.78 -7.67
CA GLY A 191 3.45 -20.62 -8.30
C GLY A 191 2.08 -19.93 -8.43
N LYS A 192 1.96 -18.64 -8.05
CA LYS A 192 0.74 -17.86 -8.25
C LYS A 192 0.78 -17.18 -9.62
N THR A 193 0.26 -17.83 -10.62
CA THR A 193 0.35 -17.36 -12.01
C THR A 193 -1.00 -17.24 -12.69
N GLY A 194 -1.04 -16.48 -13.77
CA GLY A 194 -2.23 -16.36 -14.62
C GLY A 194 -3.26 -15.37 -14.10
N TRP A 195 -4.52 -15.63 -14.41
CA TRP A 195 -5.63 -14.76 -14.03
C TRP A 195 -6.13 -15.10 -12.63
N HIS A 196 -6.34 -14.06 -11.81
CA HIS A 196 -6.98 -14.23 -10.51
C HIS A 196 -8.39 -14.80 -10.67
N HIS A 197 -8.85 -15.61 -9.71
CA HIS A 197 -10.16 -16.31 -9.78
C HIS A 197 -11.35 -15.35 -9.75
N LEU A 198 -11.22 -14.19 -9.13
CA LEU A 198 -12.26 -13.16 -9.14
C LEU A 198 -12.20 -12.32 -10.42
N ASP A 199 -13.37 -11.88 -10.87
CA ASP A 199 -13.50 -10.91 -11.94
C ASP A 199 -14.38 -9.72 -11.52
N LEU A 200 -14.13 -8.56 -12.15
CA LEU A 200 -14.95 -7.37 -12.05
C LEU A 200 -15.69 -7.20 -13.37
N ASN A 201 -16.90 -7.76 -13.44
CA ASN A 201 -17.75 -7.69 -14.64
C ASN A 201 -17.00 -8.09 -15.92
N GLY A 202 -16.29 -9.23 -15.86
CA GLY A 202 -15.51 -9.79 -16.97
C GLY A 202 -14.08 -9.27 -17.11
N ALA A 203 -13.67 -8.28 -16.33
CA ALA A 203 -12.27 -7.87 -16.23
C ALA A 203 -11.58 -8.62 -15.09
N GLN A 204 -10.56 -9.41 -15.41
CA GLN A 204 -9.76 -10.15 -14.44
C GLN A 204 -8.40 -9.50 -14.24
N PHE A 205 -7.87 -9.61 -13.03
CA PHE A 205 -6.51 -9.19 -12.72
C PHE A 205 -5.53 -10.30 -13.09
N TYR A 206 -4.45 -9.93 -13.77
CA TYR A 206 -3.42 -10.88 -14.16
C TYR A 206 -2.26 -10.81 -13.17
N LEU A 207 -2.00 -11.90 -12.47
CA LEU A 207 -1.01 -12.00 -11.40
C LEU A 207 0.43 -12.02 -11.97
N GLY A 208 0.71 -12.90 -12.91
CA GLY A 208 2.06 -13.03 -13.47
C GLY A 208 2.34 -14.38 -14.11
N ASP A 209 3.63 -14.66 -14.31
CA ASP A 209 4.14 -15.85 -15.01
C ASP A 209 5.35 -16.46 -14.26
N ASP A 210 5.52 -16.22 -12.95
CA ASP A 210 6.71 -16.59 -12.14
C ASP A 210 8.03 -16.05 -12.75
N THR A 211 8.04 -14.78 -13.15
CA THR A 211 9.17 -14.19 -13.90
C THR A 211 10.39 -13.87 -13.03
N GLY A 212 10.21 -13.80 -11.72
CA GLY A 212 11.20 -13.33 -10.78
C GLY A 212 11.24 -11.80 -10.67
N LEU A 213 11.40 -11.29 -9.45
CA LEU A 213 11.40 -9.86 -9.16
C LEU A 213 12.60 -9.16 -9.82
N GLN A 214 12.39 -7.95 -10.27
CA GLN A 214 13.42 -7.02 -10.74
C GLN A 214 13.22 -5.66 -10.12
N HIS A 215 14.32 -4.90 -10.01
CA HIS A 215 14.34 -3.55 -9.41
C HIS A 215 14.89 -2.50 -10.37
N SER A 216 15.00 -2.84 -11.64
CA SER A 216 15.41 -1.90 -12.68
C SER A 216 14.73 -2.23 -14.02
N TYR A 217 14.57 -1.19 -14.82
CA TYR A 217 14.01 -1.30 -16.17
C TYR A 217 14.57 -0.22 -17.08
N VAL A 218 14.84 -0.57 -18.34
CA VAL A 218 15.29 0.38 -19.35
C VAL A 218 14.27 0.47 -20.47
N ASP A 219 13.65 1.65 -20.61
CA ASP A 219 12.79 1.96 -21.75
C ASP A 219 13.62 2.56 -22.89
N TYR A 220 13.73 1.84 -23.99
CA TYR A 220 14.39 2.29 -25.23
C TYR A 220 13.40 2.84 -26.27
N ASN A 221 12.10 2.83 -25.97
CA ASN A 221 11.07 3.31 -26.87
C ASN A 221 10.64 4.74 -26.52
N VAL A 222 11.61 5.61 -26.41
CA VAL A 222 11.43 7.03 -26.05
C VAL A 222 12.08 7.93 -27.10
N VAL A 223 11.57 9.17 -27.17
CA VAL A 223 12.07 10.20 -28.09
C VAL A 223 12.68 11.33 -27.28
N ASN A 224 13.91 11.71 -27.60
CA ASN A 224 14.56 12.86 -26.95
C ASN A 224 13.73 14.14 -27.10
N GLY A 225 13.61 14.89 -25.99
CA GLY A 225 12.83 16.10 -25.93
C GLY A 225 11.33 15.90 -25.64
N GLN A 226 10.86 14.64 -25.56
CA GLN A 226 9.51 14.30 -25.13
C GLN A 226 9.51 13.98 -23.65
N THR A 227 8.62 14.58 -22.88
CA THR A 227 8.39 14.23 -21.47
C THR A 227 7.58 12.94 -21.39
N TYR A 228 7.99 12.06 -20.48
CA TYR A 228 7.30 10.84 -20.13
C TYR A 228 7.09 10.79 -18.62
N TYR A 229 5.97 10.18 -18.22
CA TYR A 229 5.63 9.89 -16.84
C TYR A 229 5.63 8.38 -16.65
N TYR A 230 6.30 7.93 -15.61
CA TYR A 230 6.34 6.50 -15.25
C TYR A 230 5.82 6.33 -13.83
N ALA A 231 5.05 5.27 -13.64
CA ALA A 231 4.68 4.79 -12.33
C ALA A 231 5.13 3.34 -12.19
N VAL A 232 5.93 3.06 -11.18
CA VAL A 232 6.23 1.68 -10.77
C VAL A 232 5.28 1.35 -9.64
N VAL A 233 4.37 0.43 -9.88
CA VAL A 233 3.40 0.00 -8.87
C VAL A 233 3.73 -1.39 -8.38
N ALA A 234 3.69 -1.57 -7.08
CA ALA A 234 3.67 -2.87 -6.45
C ALA A 234 2.24 -3.39 -6.43
N TYR A 235 2.03 -4.68 -6.54
CA TYR A 235 0.71 -5.29 -6.42
C TYR A 235 0.76 -6.53 -5.55
N ASP A 236 -0.39 -6.84 -4.96
CA ASP A 236 -0.60 -8.01 -4.12
C ASP A 236 -1.29 -9.16 -4.87
N PHE A 237 -1.26 -10.31 -4.25
CA PHE A 237 -2.04 -11.47 -4.69
C PHE A 237 -3.54 -11.30 -4.35
N GLY A 238 -3.86 -10.50 -3.31
CA GLY A 238 -5.18 -10.48 -2.72
C GLY A 238 -5.48 -11.76 -1.93
N GLY A 239 -6.68 -12.30 -2.09
CA GLY A 239 -7.13 -13.50 -1.41
C GLY A 239 -7.26 -14.72 -2.33
N ASP A 240 -7.32 -15.88 -1.72
CA ASP A 240 -7.68 -17.13 -2.39
C ASP A 240 -9.22 -17.31 -2.47
N GLU A 241 -9.66 -18.47 -2.94
CA GLU A 241 -11.10 -18.80 -3.06
C GLU A 241 -11.86 -18.78 -1.72
N THR A 242 -11.15 -18.82 -0.58
CA THR A 242 -11.77 -18.78 0.76
C THR A 242 -12.01 -17.35 1.23
N ASN A 243 -11.12 -16.44 0.90
CA ASN A 243 -11.16 -15.04 1.36
C ASN A 243 -11.84 -14.09 0.35
N ASN A 244 -11.79 -14.42 -0.94
CA ASN A 244 -12.40 -13.63 -2.02
C ASN A 244 -12.01 -12.15 -2.01
N ILE A 245 -10.74 -11.87 -1.80
CA ILE A 245 -10.16 -10.51 -1.85
C ILE A 245 -9.52 -10.29 -3.22
N MET A 246 -9.89 -9.19 -3.87
CA MET A 246 -9.34 -8.83 -5.18
C MET A 246 -7.91 -8.30 -5.04
N PRO A 247 -6.98 -8.68 -5.93
CA PRO A 247 -5.67 -8.06 -5.99
C PRO A 247 -5.73 -6.56 -6.20
N SER A 248 -4.79 -5.83 -5.64
CA SER A 248 -4.73 -4.38 -5.73
C SER A 248 -3.32 -3.87 -6.06
N ASP A 249 -3.28 -2.74 -6.77
CA ASP A 249 -2.04 -2.01 -7.09
C ASP A 249 -1.77 -0.94 -6.02
N SER A 250 -0.51 -0.71 -5.70
CA SER A 250 -0.11 0.43 -4.87
C SER A 250 -0.52 1.76 -5.52
N PRO A 251 -0.93 2.77 -4.72
CA PRO A 251 -1.49 3.99 -5.27
C PRO A 251 -0.45 4.80 -6.04
N MET A 252 -0.84 5.29 -7.22
CA MET A 252 -0.13 6.34 -7.96
C MET A 252 -0.65 7.69 -7.48
N ARG A 253 0.16 8.45 -6.76
CA ARG A 253 -0.24 9.76 -6.26
C ARG A 253 0.38 10.84 -7.12
N ILE A 254 -0.47 11.60 -7.83
CA ILE A 254 -0.08 12.79 -8.57
C ILE A 254 -1.09 13.88 -8.24
N ARG A 255 -0.59 15.05 -7.93
CA ARG A 255 -1.40 16.19 -7.61
C ARG A 255 -0.83 17.45 -8.24
N LEU A 256 -1.64 18.20 -8.95
CA LEU A 256 -1.29 19.53 -9.39
C LEU A 256 -1.50 20.51 -8.25
N ASN A 257 -0.44 21.18 -7.82
CA ASN A 257 -0.53 22.28 -6.88
C ASN A 257 -1.13 23.49 -7.61
N SER A 258 -2.38 23.81 -7.32
CA SER A 258 -3.12 24.90 -7.98
C SER A 258 -2.56 26.31 -7.72
N LEU A 259 -1.68 26.46 -6.71
CA LEU A 259 -1.07 27.75 -6.38
C LEU A 259 0.26 27.97 -7.11
N THR A 260 1.08 26.91 -7.23
CA THR A 260 2.40 27.00 -7.87
C THR A 260 2.42 26.49 -9.29
N GLY A 261 1.47 25.64 -9.67
CA GLY A 261 1.44 24.94 -10.96
C GLY A 261 2.39 23.73 -11.01
N ASP A 262 3.04 23.39 -9.90
CA ASP A 262 3.96 22.27 -9.83
C ASP A 262 3.21 20.93 -9.63
N LEU A 263 3.78 19.85 -10.13
CA LEU A 263 3.30 18.50 -9.88
C LEU A 263 3.94 17.93 -8.61
N GLU A 264 3.11 17.54 -7.68
CA GLU A 264 3.49 16.78 -6.49
C GLU A 264 3.29 15.29 -6.81
N MET A 265 4.37 14.54 -6.93
CA MET A 265 4.37 13.12 -7.26
C MET A 265 4.70 12.29 -6.03
N GLY A 266 4.04 11.14 -5.91
CA GLY A 266 4.35 10.13 -4.91
C GLY A 266 5.70 9.44 -5.16
N PRO A 267 6.19 8.63 -4.21
CA PRO A 267 7.53 8.05 -4.30
C PRO A 267 7.72 7.12 -5.51
N ASN A 268 6.64 6.55 -6.00
CA ASN A 268 6.63 5.58 -7.10
C ASN A 268 6.28 6.18 -8.47
N VAL A 269 6.14 7.51 -8.56
CA VAL A 269 5.86 8.21 -9.82
C VAL A 269 6.97 9.19 -10.12
N VAL A 270 7.47 9.17 -11.36
CA VAL A 270 8.58 10.01 -11.79
C VAL A 270 8.32 10.59 -13.18
N GLU A 271 8.86 11.79 -13.41
CA GLU A 271 8.91 12.44 -14.72
C GLU A 271 10.29 12.24 -15.33
N ALA A 272 10.35 11.96 -16.62
CA ALA A 272 11.58 11.79 -17.36
C ALA A 272 11.56 12.58 -18.67
N LEU A 273 12.63 13.33 -18.93
CA LEU A 273 12.87 14.00 -20.20
C LEU A 273 14.18 13.46 -20.80
N PRO A 274 14.13 12.43 -21.65
CA PRO A 274 15.31 11.91 -22.32
C PRO A 274 15.93 13.00 -23.22
N THR A 275 17.24 13.17 -23.11
CA THR A 275 17.97 14.19 -23.86
C THR A 275 19.36 13.68 -24.21
N GLN A 276 19.93 14.21 -25.28
CA GLN A 276 21.33 14.00 -25.59
C GLN A 276 22.22 14.72 -24.57
N PRO A 277 23.31 14.10 -24.11
CA PRO A 277 24.24 14.77 -23.25
C PRO A 277 24.89 15.96 -23.94
N SER A 278 25.28 16.97 -23.19
CA SER A 278 26.00 18.14 -23.70
C SER A 278 27.28 17.71 -24.41
N SER A 279 27.65 18.43 -25.48
CA SER A 279 28.91 18.16 -26.22
C SER A 279 30.10 18.26 -25.25
N GLY A 280 30.93 17.19 -25.20
CA GLY A 280 32.07 17.11 -24.30
C GLY A 280 31.76 16.58 -22.90
N TYR A 281 30.53 16.18 -22.61
CA TYR A 281 30.19 15.51 -21.37
C TYR A 281 30.89 14.16 -21.28
N ILE A 282 31.62 13.94 -20.19
CA ILE A 282 32.22 12.64 -19.82
C ILE A 282 31.48 12.16 -18.58
N PRO A 283 30.81 10.99 -18.67
CA PRO A 283 30.15 10.43 -17.50
C PRO A 283 31.12 10.19 -16.36
N GLY A 284 30.72 10.49 -15.14
CA GLY A 284 31.45 10.07 -13.96
C GLY A 284 31.57 8.53 -13.91
N HIS A 285 32.69 8.03 -13.46
CA HIS A 285 32.94 6.61 -13.25
C HIS A 285 33.73 6.40 -11.97
N ILE A 286 33.65 5.23 -11.42
CA ILE A 286 34.45 4.82 -10.28
C ILE A 286 35.68 4.07 -10.83
N GLU A 287 36.90 4.43 -10.40
CA GLU A 287 38.14 3.89 -10.93
C GLU A 287 38.30 2.38 -10.69
N ASP A 288 37.79 1.88 -9.55
CA ASP A 288 37.84 0.47 -9.21
C ASP A 288 36.52 -0.23 -9.60
N ASP A 289 36.61 -1.29 -10.39
CA ASP A 289 35.46 -2.11 -10.78
C ASP A 289 34.92 -2.99 -9.65
N PHE A 290 35.58 -2.97 -8.47
CA PHE A 290 35.19 -3.75 -7.31
C PHE A 290 35.47 -2.99 -6.01
N ILE A 291 34.68 -3.28 -4.98
CA ILE A 291 34.86 -2.70 -3.65
C ILE A 291 35.98 -3.45 -2.93
N LYS A 292 37.06 -2.71 -2.58
CA LYS A 292 38.19 -3.27 -1.88
C LYS A 292 37.87 -3.45 -0.40
N HIS A 293 38.01 -4.66 0.11
CA HIS A 293 37.93 -4.93 1.55
C HIS A 293 39.07 -4.26 2.30
N VAL A 294 38.79 -3.34 3.22
CA VAL A 294 39.80 -2.53 3.94
C VAL A 294 39.91 -2.90 5.41
N SER A 295 38.85 -3.44 6.02
CA SER A 295 38.86 -3.84 7.44
C SER A 295 37.72 -4.84 7.73
N GLY A 296 37.83 -5.54 8.87
CA GLY A 296 36.87 -6.54 9.32
C GLY A 296 37.29 -7.98 8.99
N THR A 297 36.49 -8.94 9.44
CA THR A 297 36.76 -10.38 9.32
C THR A 297 35.92 -11.08 8.25
N SER A 298 34.99 -10.35 7.61
CA SER A 298 34.12 -10.87 6.57
C SER A 298 34.92 -11.29 5.33
N SER A 299 34.56 -12.39 4.70
CA SER A 299 35.14 -12.91 3.45
C SER A 299 34.24 -12.71 2.24
N GLY A 300 33.10 -12.03 2.41
CA GLY A 300 32.14 -11.76 1.33
C GLY A 300 32.66 -10.72 0.33
N ASN A 301 32.13 -10.76 -0.89
CA ASN A 301 32.34 -9.76 -1.92
C ASN A 301 31.13 -8.83 -2.00
N VAL A 302 31.39 -7.55 -2.20
CA VAL A 302 30.37 -6.53 -2.39
C VAL A 302 30.52 -5.98 -3.81
N PHE A 303 29.42 -5.91 -4.52
CA PHE A 303 29.36 -5.36 -5.87
C PHE A 303 28.53 -4.07 -5.82
N PHE A 304 28.80 -3.18 -6.74
CA PHE A 304 28.05 -1.93 -6.88
C PHE A 304 27.71 -1.68 -8.33
N GLU A 305 26.64 -0.94 -8.56
CA GLU A 305 26.27 -0.39 -9.85
C GLU A 305 26.09 1.11 -9.73
N VAL A 306 26.64 1.86 -10.68
CA VAL A 306 26.44 3.30 -10.75
C VAL A 306 25.13 3.58 -11.47
N ILE A 307 24.10 3.90 -10.72
CA ILE A 307 22.76 4.20 -11.22
C ILE A 307 22.75 5.53 -11.98
N ASN A 308 23.32 6.57 -11.40
CA ASN A 308 23.36 7.90 -11.99
C ASN A 308 24.79 8.46 -12.05
N PRO A 309 25.51 8.27 -13.18
CA PRO A 309 26.86 8.78 -13.33
C PRO A 309 26.99 10.32 -13.21
N ALA A 310 25.90 11.07 -13.43
CA ALA A 310 25.92 12.52 -13.31
C ALA A 310 26.01 13.01 -11.87
N GLN A 311 25.75 12.15 -10.89
CA GLN A 311 25.86 12.46 -9.46
C GLN A 311 27.22 12.10 -8.85
N ILE A 312 28.09 11.42 -9.61
CA ILE A 312 29.45 11.14 -9.14
C ILE A 312 30.24 12.44 -9.12
N ILE A 313 30.82 12.72 -7.95
CA ILE A 313 31.69 13.89 -7.73
C ILE A 313 33.12 13.44 -7.88
N ASP A 314 33.92 14.17 -8.67
CA ASP A 314 35.34 13.89 -8.89
C ASP A 314 36.16 13.94 -7.58
N GLU A 315 37.21 13.13 -7.52
CA GLU A 315 38.18 13.07 -6.41
C GLU A 315 37.57 12.77 -5.02
N GLN A 316 36.42 12.08 -5.00
CA GLN A 316 35.81 11.63 -3.75
C GLN A 316 36.07 10.14 -3.50
N ASN A 317 36.19 9.79 -2.22
CA ASN A 317 36.32 8.40 -1.80
C ASN A 317 35.09 7.98 -1.00
N TYR A 318 34.58 6.82 -1.32
CA TYR A 318 33.38 6.28 -0.70
C TYR A 318 33.71 5.01 0.07
N ARG A 319 32.99 4.76 1.17
CA ARG A 319 33.14 3.56 1.99
C ARG A 319 31.77 2.98 2.30
N ILE A 320 31.62 1.68 2.10
CA ILE A 320 30.50 0.90 2.59
C ILE A 320 30.93 0.23 3.88
N THR A 321 30.17 0.41 4.94
CA THR A 321 30.40 -0.20 6.25
C THR A 321 29.21 -1.09 6.57
N PHE A 322 29.48 -2.30 7.06
CA PHE A 322 28.49 -3.24 7.56
C PHE A 322 28.62 -3.31 9.07
N THR A 323 27.50 -3.39 9.75
CA THR A 323 27.46 -3.51 11.21
C THR A 323 26.54 -4.65 11.61
N ASP A 324 26.95 -5.38 12.64
CA ASP A 324 26.13 -6.43 13.25
C ASP A 324 25.28 -5.83 14.36
N THR A 325 24.16 -6.45 14.64
CA THR A 325 23.34 -6.12 15.80
C THR A 325 23.06 -7.35 16.64
N LEU A 326 22.78 -7.15 17.92
CA LEU A 326 22.36 -8.20 18.84
C LEU A 326 20.84 -8.21 18.89
N LEU A 327 20.24 -9.39 18.73
CA LEU A 327 18.81 -9.59 18.93
C LEU A 327 18.60 -10.67 20.02
N PRO A 328 17.58 -10.54 20.86
CA PRO A 328 17.21 -11.60 21.79
C PRO A 328 16.92 -12.90 21.05
N ARG A 329 17.49 -13.98 21.54
CA ARG A 329 17.21 -15.32 21.02
C ARG A 329 15.78 -15.78 21.34
N ASP A 330 15.27 -15.30 22.46
CA ASP A 330 13.94 -15.62 22.97
C ASP A 330 13.29 -14.32 23.48
N PRO A 331 12.20 -13.86 22.86
CA PRO A 331 11.49 -12.65 23.27
C PRO A 331 11.00 -12.69 24.73
N GLU A 332 10.74 -13.89 25.27
CA GLU A 332 10.33 -14.06 26.68
C GLU A 332 11.53 -14.09 27.64
N ASN A 333 12.75 -14.23 27.12
CA ASN A 333 13.99 -14.29 27.92
C ASN A 333 15.04 -13.34 27.33
N MET A 334 14.94 -12.09 27.70
CA MET A 334 15.80 -11.00 27.28
C MET A 334 17.30 -11.15 27.64
N GLN A 335 17.67 -12.22 28.35
CA GLN A 335 19.05 -12.52 28.72
C GLN A 335 19.79 -13.44 27.74
N SER A 336 19.13 -13.86 26.67
CA SER A 336 19.71 -14.75 25.66
C SER A 336 19.71 -14.09 24.30
N TYR A 337 20.88 -13.66 23.85
CA TYR A 337 21.05 -12.95 22.57
C TYR A 337 21.70 -13.82 21.51
N ASP A 338 21.31 -13.60 20.27
CA ASP A 338 22.02 -14.07 19.08
C ASP A 338 22.61 -12.85 18.35
N THR A 339 23.87 -12.95 17.96
CA THR A 339 24.47 -11.97 17.06
C THR A 339 23.93 -12.25 15.66
N LEU A 340 23.18 -11.32 15.12
CA LEU A 340 22.80 -11.38 13.71
C LEU A 340 23.90 -10.72 12.89
N THR A 341 24.46 -11.52 11.98
CA THR A 341 25.51 -11.05 11.09
C THR A 341 24.93 -10.14 10.01
N THR A 342 25.49 -8.94 9.90
CA THR A 342 25.25 -7.98 8.80
C THR A 342 23.77 -7.57 8.65
N GLN A 343 23.28 -6.86 9.64
CA GLN A 343 21.92 -6.32 9.59
C GLN A 343 21.84 -4.97 8.92
N PHE A 344 22.89 -4.15 9.06
CA PHE A 344 22.90 -2.79 8.57
C PHE A 344 24.15 -2.53 7.74
N TRP A 345 23.99 -1.72 6.72
CA TRP A 345 25.09 -1.17 5.96
C TRP A 345 24.84 0.31 5.71
N TYR A 346 25.88 1.09 5.62
CA TYR A 346 25.79 2.49 5.26
C TYR A 346 26.90 2.89 4.30
N LEU A 347 26.60 3.86 3.45
CA LEU A 347 27.51 4.43 2.47
C LEU A 347 27.93 5.81 2.92
N GLU A 348 29.22 6.00 3.09
CA GLU A 348 29.83 7.28 3.48
C GLU A 348 30.71 7.83 2.37
N ASN A 349 30.65 9.14 2.17
CA ASN A 349 31.69 9.88 1.49
C ASN A 349 32.77 10.22 2.53
N ILE A 350 33.87 9.47 2.54
CA ILE A 350 34.94 9.67 3.54
C ILE A 350 35.79 10.91 3.27
N THR A 351 35.69 11.54 2.10
CA THR A 351 36.36 12.79 1.76
C THR A 351 35.64 13.98 2.41
N THR A 352 34.34 14.01 2.41
CA THR A 352 33.53 15.08 3.01
C THR A 352 33.05 14.73 4.43
N GLY A 353 33.00 13.47 4.78
CA GLY A 353 32.46 12.97 6.04
C GLY A 353 30.94 12.83 6.07
N ASP A 354 30.30 12.91 4.90
CA ASP A 354 28.83 12.80 4.79
C ASP A 354 28.38 11.34 4.67
N THR A 355 27.34 10.98 5.38
CA THR A 355 26.65 9.71 5.18
C THR A 355 25.62 9.89 4.06
N LEU A 356 25.80 9.17 2.94
CA LEU A 356 24.97 9.29 1.75
C LEU A 356 23.75 8.39 1.81
N LEU A 357 23.92 7.16 2.32
CA LEU A 357 22.83 6.22 2.55
C LEU A 357 22.95 5.74 3.99
N LYS A 358 21.88 5.87 4.73
CA LYS A 358 21.75 5.29 6.07
C LYS A 358 21.09 3.93 5.96
N PRO A 359 21.36 3.03 6.91
CA PRO A 359 20.59 1.79 6.95
C PRO A 359 19.11 2.12 6.99
N GLU A 360 18.37 1.64 6.01
CA GLU A 360 16.95 1.40 6.23
C GLU A 360 16.89 0.20 7.16
N PHE A 361 16.23 0.39 8.30
CA PHE A 361 16.00 -0.70 9.22
C PHE A 361 15.22 -1.75 8.45
N LEU A 362 15.83 -2.92 8.21
CA LEU A 362 15.06 -4.10 8.02
C LEU A 362 14.26 -4.25 9.32
N ILE A 363 13.01 -3.83 9.30
CA ILE A 363 12.04 -4.28 10.30
C ILE A 363 12.06 -5.78 10.13
N LEU A 364 12.88 -6.43 10.93
CA LEU A 364 12.87 -7.87 11.01
C LEU A 364 11.48 -8.19 11.52
N ASP A 365 10.73 -8.68 10.56
CA ASP A 365 9.46 -9.33 10.66
C ASP A 365 8.99 -9.59 12.10
N SER A 366 7.77 -9.26 12.36
CA SER A 366 6.83 -9.48 13.47
C SER A 366 7.13 -10.47 14.61
N LEU A 367 8.29 -11.10 14.64
CA LEU A 367 8.76 -11.97 15.71
C LEU A 367 9.40 -11.21 16.89
N TYR A 368 9.80 -9.96 16.68
CA TYR A 368 10.46 -9.17 17.72
C TYR A 368 9.84 -7.77 17.79
N THR A 369 9.05 -7.56 18.79
CA THR A 369 8.32 -6.31 19.06
C THR A 369 9.08 -5.40 20.02
N PHE A 370 10.41 -5.46 20.04
CA PHE A 370 11.25 -4.58 20.88
C PHE A 370 12.19 -3.76 20.01
N GLU A 371 12.64 -2.63 20.54
CA GLU A 371 13.57 -1.78 19.87
C GLU A 371 15.00 -2.32 19.98
N PRO A 372 15.72 -2.47 18.84
CA PRO A 372 17.11 -2.92 18.87
C PRO A 372 18.02 -1.91 19.57
N PHE A 373 18.99 -2.38 20.34
CA PHE A 373 19.99 -1.52 21.01
C PHE A 373 21.41 -2.09 20.83
N ILE A 374 22.40 -1.24 21.08
CA ILE A 374 23.80 -1.65 21.09
C ILE A 374 24.23 -1.90 22.54
N ASP A 375 24.27 -3.18 22.93
CA ASP A 375 24.73 -3.58 24.24
C ASP A 375 26.24 -3.33 24.44
N VAL A 376 26.58 -2.70 25.53
CA VAL A 376 27.97 -2.40 25.91
C VAL A 376 28.45 -3.34 27.02
N GLY A 377 27.87 -4.53 27.14
CA GLY A 377 28.58 -5.61 27.83
C GLY A 377 27.85 -6.42 28.90
N ASN A 378 26.54 -6.27 29.12
CA ASN A 378 25.80 -7.06 30.10
C ASN A 378 24.63 -7.84 29.54
N GLY A 379 24.26 -7.59 28.27
CA GLY A 379 23.15 -8.28 27.59
C GLY A 379 21.76 -7.73 27.93
N ILE A 380 21.66 -6.54 28.52
CA ILE A 380 20.41 -5.84 28.85
C ILE A 380 20.60 -4.38 28.49
N TRP A 381 19.58 -3.73 27.95
CA TRP A 381 19.66 -2.31 27.69
C TRP A 381 19.77 -1.50 28.99
N ASP A 382 20.75 -0.63 29.05
CA ASP A 382 20.97 0.32 30.13
C ASP A 382 20.79 1.76 29.64
N GLU A 383 20.27 2.63 30.49
CA GLU A 383 20.06 4.05 30.15
C GLU A 383 21.36 4.71 29.68
N GLY A 384 21.40 5.14 28.42
CA GLY A 384 22.54 5.76 27.76
C GLY A 384 23.24 4.87 26.73
N GLU A 385 22.82 3.63 26.54
CA GLU A 385 23.22 2.81 25.41
C GLU A 385 22.49 3.23 24.13
N PRO A 386 23.20 3.23 22.99
CA PRO A 386 22.54 3.57 21.73
C PRO A 386 21.42 2.60 21.42
N LEU A 387 20.24 3.11 21.19
CA LEU A 387 19.06 2.34 20.76
C LEU A 387 18.61 2.78 19.37
N VAL A 388 17.81 1.93 18.75
CA VAL A 388 17.07 2.25 17.54
C VAL A 388 15.64 2.56 17.97
N ASP A 389 15.39 3.83 18.17
CA ASP A 389 14.10 4.38 18.55
C ASP A 389 13.17 4.32 17.34
N ILE A 390 12.34 3.29 17.25
CA ILE A 390 11.48 3.01 16.09
C ILE A 390 10.25 3.94 16.08
N ASP A 391 9.71 4.25 17.25
CA ASP A 391 8.55 5.13 17.37
C ASP A 391 8.91 6.60 17.63
N ASN A 392 10.21 6.86 17.83
CA ASN A 392 10.81 8.17 18.02
C ASN A 392 10.34 8.88 19.30
N ASP A 393 10.16 8.14 20.38
CA ASP A 393 9.77 8.66 21.69
C ASP A 393 10.98 8.87 22.63
N GLY A 394 12.16 8.36 22.28
CA GLY A 394 13.42 8.52 23.02
C GLY A 394 13.58 7.57 24.20
N VAL A 395 12.76 6.53 24.28
CA VAL A 395 12.77 5.51 25.34
C VAL A 395 12.91 4.14 24.68
N TRP A 396 13.65 3.22 25.28
CA TRP A 396 13.70 1.84 24.79
C TRP A 396 12.44 1.08 25.20
N ASP A 397 11.79 0.45 24.22
CA ASP A 397 10.59 -0.37 24.42
C ASP A 397 10.88 -1.86 24.29
N ASP A 398 10.37 -2.64 25.24
CA ASP A 398 10.43 -4.08 25.20
C ASP A 398 9.25 -4.69 24.41
N ALA A 399 9.32 -5.99 24.16
CA ALA A 399 8.36 -6.71 23.35
C ALA A 399 6.89 -6.68 23.83
N GLU A 400 6.65 -6.32 25.10
CA GLU A 400 5.30 -6.22 25.66
C GLU A 400 4.68 -4.83 25.50
N GLN A 401 5.49 -3.80 25.23
CA GLN A 401 5.07 -2.41 25.16
C GLN A 401 4.91 -1.91 23.72
N TYR A 402 5.54 -2.56 22.77
CA TYR A 402 5.51 -2.16 21.36
C TYR A 402 4.34 -2.82 20.61
N GLU A 403 3.32 -2.04 20.25
CA GLU A 403 2.30 -2.40 19.27
C GLU A 403 2.46 -1.52 18.02
N ALA A 404 2.80 -2.13 16.90
CA ALA A 404 3.02 -1.43 15.64
C ALA A 404 1.82 -0.52 15.27
N GLY A 405 2.02 0.79 15.31
CA GLY A 405 1.04 1.80 14.90
C GLY A 405 0.21 2.44 16.02
N GLU A 406 0.34 2.04 17.28
CA GLU A 406 -0.27 2.76 18.40
C GLU A 406 0.78 3.56 19.17
N ARG A 407 0.58 4.87 19.29
CA ARG A 407 1.33 5.70 20.24
C ARG A 407 0.85 5.35 21.64
N HIS A 408 1.59 4.55 22.36
CA HIS A 408 1.31 4.32 23.77
C HIS A 408 1.55 5.60 24.56
N GLN A 409 0.47 6.15 25.11
CA GLN A 409 0.60 7.15 26.15
C GLN A 409 1.09 6.45 27.43
N HIS A 410 2.35 6.64 27.79
CA HIS A 410 2.89 6.19 29.06
C HIS A 410 1.95 6.62 30.22
N ARG A 411 1.31 5.65 30.83
CA ARG A 411 0.73 5.86 32.16
C ARG A 411 1.89 5.90 33.16
N ARG A 412 2.34 7.08 33.48
CA ARG A 412 3.16 7.27 34.67
C ARG A 412 2.36 6.81 35.88
N THR A 413 2.81 5.73 36.50
CA THR A 413 2.41 5.37 37.88
C THR A 413 3.20 6.19 38.87
#